data_7564f50a8066449a026f574fde1a4040
#
_entry.id   7564f50a8066449a026f574fde1a4040
#
_cell.length_a   1.000
_cell.length_b   1.000
_cell.length_c   1.000
_cell.angle_alpha   90.00
_cell.angle_beta   90.00
_cell.angle_gamma   90.00
#
_symmetry.space_group_name_H-M   'P 1'
#
loop_
_entity.id
_entity.type
_entity.pdbx_description
1 polymer ?
#
loop_
_entity_poly.entity_id
_entity_poly.type
_entity_poly.pdbx_seq_one_letter_code
_entity_poly.pdbx_strand_id
1 'polypeptide(L)'
;MTETTGTATPVDSGGHVVVFGPNPVLEVSIEPSPNTGPRIRVMPGGQPVWVSRMARTLGSTVTLCGLAGGEVGSLLVPMLEQQPFECRLVVTRASSGSFVVDQRHEPATEIASSWASPPTAAEVDELLRVTLDAARRADVMVVCNPMPGDALPLSAYTTVVSEAAGRGVPVVVDLSSPRLDAALRGGPAVVKLNDWELAELVTAPVDEPEQRTTAVDRLIQMGARSVVVTRGPSTVYSVDEAGTSVELLPPRLGPGRAAGCGDAMTGALAAALAQGTGWLDAVVVGMAAGAAHYSGRGETSRAVIETLAAEVSRRSVPM
;
A
#
# COMPACT_ATOMS: atom_id res chain seq x y z
N MET A 1 39.76 28.07 -17.59
CA MET A 1 38.76 27.07 -18.03
C MET A 1 38.95 25.89 -17.12
N THR A 2 38.12 25.79 -16.11
CA THR A 2 38.08 24.67 -15.15
C THR A 2 36.81 23.91 -15.39
N GLU A 3 36.93 22.72 -15.99
CA GLU A 3 35.81 21.77 -16.16
C GLU A 3 35.43 21.20 -14.80
N THR A 4 34.19 21.50 -14.41
CA THR A 4 33.55 20.88 -13.23
C THR A 4 32.94 19.56 -13.69
N THR A 5 33.65 18.46 -13.47
CA THR A 5 33.12 17.12 -13.63
C THR A 5 32.02 16.90 -12.57
N GLY A 6 30.79 16.97 -12.99
CA GLY A 6 29.65 16.55 -12.18
C GLY A 6 29.73 15.05 -11.89
N THR A 7 29.99 14.70 -10.65
CA THR A 7 29.90 13.34 -10.16
C THR A 7 28.43 12.93 -10.19
N ALA A 8 28.07 12.07 -11.14
CA ALA A 8 26.79 11.37 -11.13
C ALA A 8 26.70 10.55 -9.84
N THR A 9 25.74 10.87 -9.01
CA THR A 9 25.39 10.06 -7.82
C THR A 9 25.06 8.65 -8.30
N PRO A 10 25.59 7.59 -7.68
CA PRO A 10 25.22 6.23 -8.03
C PRO A 10 23.71 6.08 -7.90
N VAL A 11 23.05 5.61 -8.95
CA VAL A 11 21.67 5.18 -8.91
C VAL A 11 21.63 4.00 -7.95
N ASP A 12 21.10 4.23 -6.76
CA ASP A 12 20.92 3.22 -5.73
C ASP A 12 20.02 2.13 -6.33
N SER A 13 20.51 0.88 -6.38
CA SER A 13 19.84 -0.28 -6.99
C SER A 13 18.65 -0.78 -6.15
N GLY A 14 17.89 0.14 -5.60
CA GLY A 14 16.81 -0.11 -4.64
C GLY A 14 15.53 -0.74 -5.21
N GLY A 15 15.55 -1.18 -6.47
CA GLY A 15 14.36 -1.71 -7.17
C GLY A 15 13.34 -0.62 -7.53
N HIS A 16 12.46 -0.91 -8.50
CA HIS A 16 11.41 0.00 -8.95
C HIS A 16 10.02 -0.54 -8.62
N VAL A 17 9.27 0.22 -7.84
CA VAL A 17 7.88 -0.08 -7.45
C VAL A 17 6.93 0.83 -8.23
N VAL A 18 5.99 0.24 -8.96
CA VAL A 18 4.87 0.97 -9.57
C VAL A 18 3.63 0.80 -8.70
N VAL A 19 2.98 1.90 -8.36
CA VAL A 19 1.77 1.91 -7.54
C VAL A 19 0.58 2.32 -8.40
N PHE A 20 -0.33 1.38 -8.64
CA PHE A 20 -1.66 1.66 -9.16
C PHE A 20 -2.55 2.13 -8.03
N GLY A 21 -2.72 3.43 -7.94
CA GLY A 21 -3.51 4.09 -6.91
C GLY A 21 -4.56 4.99 -7.53
N PRO A 22 -5.73 4.45 -7.91
CA PRO A 22 -6.72 5.18 -8.72
C PRO A 22 -7.11 6.52 -8.13
N ASN A 23 -7.22 6.61 -6.80
CA ASN A 23 -7.76 7.78 -6.12
C ASN A 23 -6.84 8.25 -4.98
N PRO A 24 -5.73 8.94 -5.26
CA PRO A 24 -5.07 9.73 -4.22
C PRO A 24 -6.04 10.84 -3.76
N VAL A 25 -5.99 11.20 -2.48
CA VAL A 25 -6.94 12.12 -1.87
C VAL A 25 -6.24 13.30 -1.20
N LEU A 26 -6.96 14.39 -0.99
CA LEU A 26 -6.50 15.49 -0.16
C LEU A 26 -6.87 15.19 1.31
N GLU A 27 -5.88 15.05 2.15
CA GLU A 27 -6.04 14.87 3.58
C GLU A 27 -5.85 16.19 4.31
N VAL A 28 -6.82 16.53 5.17
CA VAL A 28 -6.74 17.66 6.10
C VAL A 28 -6.77 17.10 7.50
N SER A 29 -5.66 17.20 8.23
CA SER A 29 -5.59 16.74 9.61
C SER A 29 -5.56 17.88 10.61
N ILE A 30 -6.28 17.70 11.73
CA ILE A 30 -6.20 18.55 12.90
C ILE A 30 -5.29 17.82 13.90
N GLU A 31 -4.06 18.32 14.06
CA GLU A 31 -3.03 17.69 14.89
C GLU A 31 -2.88 18.39 16.25
N PRO A 32 -2.57 17.66 17.32
CA PRO A 32 -2.21 18.29 18.58
C PRO A 32 -0.88 19.04 18.43
N SER A 33 -0.78 20.19 19.07
CA SER A 33 0.48 20.92 19.17
C SER A 33 0.68 21.36 20.61
N PRO A 34 1.80 21.02 21.25
CA PRO A 34 2.02 21.32 22.67
C PRO A 34 2.18 22.80 22.96
N ASN A 35 2.58 23.63 21.98
CA ASN A 35 3.01 25.00 22.22
C ASN A 35 2.12 26.09 21.62
N THR A 36 1.28 25.76 20.61
CA THR A 36 0.57 26.79 19.81
C THR A 36 -0.92 26.52 19.63
N GLY A 37 -1.49 25.55 20.35
CA GLY A 37 -2.83 25.04 20.07
C GLY A 37 -2.88 24.14 18.83
N PRO A 38 -4.04 23.59 18.48
CA PRO A 38 -4.19 22.66 17.37
C PRO A 38 -3.67 23.23 16.05
N ARG A 39 -3.01 22.39 15.26
CA ARG A 39 -2.49 22.76 13.95
C ARG A 39 -3.28 22.05 12.85
N ILE A 40 -3.59 22.77 11.77
CA ILE A 40 -4.13 22.18 10.55
C ILE A 40 -2.94 21.82 9.64
N ARG A 41 -2.95 20.59 9.13
CA ARG A 41 -2.04 20.13 8.10
C ARG A 41 -2.84 19.69 6.88
N VAL A 42 -2.39 20.10 5.70
CA VAL A 42 -2.99 19.70 4.42
C VAL A 42 -1.92 18.96 3.63
N MET A 43 -2.23 17.76 3.16
CA MET A 43 -1.26 16.93 2.45
C MET A 43 -1.95 15.97 1.47
N PRO A 44 -1.24 15.46 0.45
CA PRO A 44 -1.72 14.33 -0.31
C PRO A 44 -1.70 13.08 0.58
N GLY A 45 -2.77 12.30 0.53
CA GLY A 45 -2.99 11.13 1.36
C GLY A 45 -3.69 10.01 0.59
N GLY A 46 -4.27 9.09 1.34
CA GLY A 46 -4.82 7.83 0.85
C GLY A 46 -3.74 6.75 0.73
N GLN A 47 -4.18 5.50 0.71
CA GLN A 47 -3.30 4.33 0.66
C GLN A 47 -2.16 4.44 -0.37
N PRO A 48 -2.41 4.83 -1.65
CA PRO A 48 -1.37 4.84 -2.66
C PRO A 48 -0.21 5.80 -2.35
N VAL A 49 -0.51 6.93 -1.69
CA VAL A 49 0.52 7.89 -1.29
C VAL A 49 1.36 7.36 -0.13
N TRP A 50 0.71 6.73 0.87
CA TRP A 50 1.41 6.16 2.02
C TRP A 50 2.26 4.95 1.64
N VAL A 51 1.76 4.06 0.77
CA VAL A 51 2.52 2.96 0.16
C VAL A 51 3.75 3.49 -0.58
N SER A 52 3.57 4.52 -1.42
CA SER A 52 4.66 5.14 -2.19
C SER A 52 5.74 5.76 -1.29
N ARG A 53 5.33 6.48 -0.26
CA ARG A 53 6.25 7.07 0.74
C ARG A 53 7.06 6.00 1.46
N MET A 54 6.42 4.92 1.89
CA MET A 54 7.11 3.84 2.60
C MET A 54 8.09 3.10 1.68
N ALA A 55 7.70 2.76 0.46
CA ALA A 55 8.60 2.15 -0.51
C ALA A 55 9.82 3.06 -0.80
N ARG A 56 9.59 4.37 -0.90
CA ARG A 56 10.64 5.37 -1.06
C ARG A 56 11.57 5.46 0.16
N THR A 57 11.03 5.39 1.38
CA THR A 57 11.80 5.37 2.64
C THR A 57 12.77 4.18 2.66
N LEU A 58 12.38 3.05 2.08
CA LEU A 58 13.23 1.86 1.94
C LEU A 58 14.13 1.88 0.69
N GLY A 59 14.27 3.02 0.01
CA GLY A 59 15.24 3.24 -1.06
C GLY A 59 14.79 2.82 -2.45
N SER A 60 13.55 2.34 -2.64
CA SER A 60 13.05 2.03 -3.98
C SER A 60 12.80 3.30 -4.78
N THR A 61 13.00 3.24 -6.10
CA THR A 61 12.36 4.21 -7.00
C THR A 61 10.88 3.88 -7.08
N VAL A 62 10.03 4.91 -7.15
CA VAL A 62 8.58 4.72 -7.12
C VAL A 62 7.92 5.54 -8.22
N THR A 63 6.97 4.95 -8.92
CA THR A 63 6.07 5.65 -9.84
C THR A 63 4.63 5.41 -9.38
N LEU A 64 3.96 6.47 -8.91
CA LEU A 64 2.54 6.46 -8.57
C LEU A 64 1.72 6.81 -9.81
N CYS A 65 0.78 5.94 -10.18
CA CYS A 65 -0.19 6.16 -11.25
C CYS A 65 -1.59 6.34 -10.66
N GLY A 66 -2.28 7.44 -11.00
CA GLY A 66 -3.58 7.74 -10.41
C GLY A 66 -4.38 8.77 -11.20
N LEU A 67 -5.60 9.03 -10.73
CA LEU A 67 -6.51 10.05 -11.26
C LEU A 67 -6.51 11.25 -10.30
N ALA A 68 -6.50 12.45 -10.84
CA ALA A 68 -6.69 13.65 -10.02
C ALA A 68 -7.42 14.74 -10.84
N GLY A 69 -8.41 15.41 -10.24
CA GLY A 69 -9.16 16.42 -10.96
C GLY A 69 -10.12 17.23 -10.10
N GLY A 70 -10.87 18.11 -10.74
CA GLY A 70 -11.78 19.06 -10.11
C GLY A 70 -11.08 20.07 -9.20
N GLU A 71 -11.83 20.68 -8.30
CA GLU A 71 -11.29 21.69 -7.36
C GLU A 71 -10.24 21.09 -6.42
N VAL A 72 -10.51 19.88 -5.88
CA VAL A 72 -9.55 19.17 -5.01
C VAL A 72 -8.29 18.81 -5.79
N GLY A 73 -8.43 18.34 -7.04
CA GLY A 73 -7.30 18.01 -7.90
C GLY A 73 -6.39 19.18 -8.19
N SER A 74 -6.92 20.40 -8.28
CA SER A 74 -6.12 21.61 -8.48
C SER A 74 -5.12 21.88 -7.34
N LEU A 75 -5.43 21.43 -6.14
CA LEU A 75 -4.54 21.47 -4.98
C LEU A 75 -3.66 20.20 -4.89
N LEU A 76 -4.26 19.06 -5.14
CA LEU A 76 -3.63 17.75 -4.96
C LEU A 76 -2.49 17.50 -5.96
N VAL A 77 -2.68 17.84 -7.25
CA VAL A 77 -1.68 17.61 -8.31
C VAL A 77 -0.34 18.26 -7.98
N PRO A 78 -0.26 19.59 -7.70
CA PRO A 78 1.02 20.21 -7.35
C PRO A 78 1.67 19.65 -6.10
N MET A 79 0.86 19.17 -5.14
CA MET A 79 1.37 18.55 -3.92
C MET A 79 1.92 17.16 -4.17
N LEU A 80 1.33 16.39 -5.10
CA LEU A 80 1.82 15.08 -5.52
C LEU A 80 3.13 15.21 -6.31
N GLU A 81 3.23 16.20 -7.19
CA GLU A 81 4.45 16.49 -7.97
C GLU A 81 5.66 16.87 -7.10
N GLN A 82 5.41 17.35 -5.87
CA GLN A 82 6.45 17.67 -4.90
C GLN A 82 6.87 16.45 -4.05
N GLN A 83 6.23 15.29 -4.21
CA GLN A 83 6.64 14.10 -3.48
C GLN A 83 8.00 13.59 -4.00
N PRO A 84 8.78 12.87 -3.19
CA PRO A 84 10.10 12.35 -3.58
C PRO A 84 10.00 11.10 -4.48
N PHE A 85 8.96 11.02 -5.32
CA PHE A 85 8.72 9.95 -6.28
C PHE A 85 7.98 10.47 -7.52
N GLU A 86 8.08 9.74 -8.64
CA GLU A 86 7.37 10.08 -9.86
C GLU A 86 5.87 9.90 -9.71
N CYS A 87 5.09 10.87 -10.23
CA CYS A 87 3.64 10.77 -10.34
C CYS A 87 3.21 10.82 -11.79
N ARG A 88 2.51 9.79 -12.27
CA ARG A 88 1.86 9.76 -13.58
C ARG A 88 0.36 9.89 -13.39
N LEU A 89 -0.10 11.13 -13.37
CA LEU A 89 -1.50 11.45 -13.10
C LEU A 89 -2.27 11.68 -14.40
N VAL A 90 -3.42 11.02 -14.50
CA VAL A 90 -4.42 11.37 -15.50
C VAL A 90 -5.30 12.46 -14.91
N VAL A 91 -5.24 13.65 -15.49
CA VAL A 91 -6.04 14.78 -15.04
C VAL A 91 -7.47 14.63 -15.54
N THR A 92 -8.41 14.55 -14.61
CA THR A 92 -9.83 14.33 -14.87
C THR A 92 -10.66 15.59 -14.66
N ARG A 93 -11.88 15.62 -15.25
CA ARG A 93 -12.89 16.63 -14.88
C ARG A 93 -13.57 16.27 -13.56
N ALA A 94 -13.63 14.99 -13.25
CA ALA A 94 -14.19 14.48 -12.02
C ALA A 94 -13.36 14.96 -10.82
N SER A 95 -14.03 15.31 -9.71
CA SER A 95 -13.33 15.77 -8.52
C SER A 95 -12.63 14.63 -7.82
N SER A 96 -11.39 14.86 -7.38
CA SER A 96 -10.71 14.00 -6.42
C SER A 96 -11.43 13.98 -5.06
N GLY A 97 -11.21 12.91 -4.28
CA GLY A 97 -11.72 12.83 -2.92
C GLY A 97 -10.89 13.68 -1.94
N SER A 98 -11.52 13.99 -0.82
CA SER A 98 -10.86 14.64 0.32
C SER A 98 -11.49 14.19 1.62
N PHE A 99 -10.74 14.24 2.71
CA PHE A 99 -11.29 14.02 4.05
C PHE A 99 -10.60 14.91 5.09
N VAL A 100 -11.36 15.19 6.16
CA VAL A 100 -10.88 15.92 7.33
C VAL A 100 -10.86 14.97 8.51
N VAL A 101 -9.71 14.83 9.15
CA VAL A 101 -9.51 13.94 10.30
C VAL A 101 -9.02 14.71 11.52
N ASP A 102 -9.66 14.50 12.67
CA ASP A 102 -9.20 15.01 13.96
C ASP A 102 -8.28 13.97 14.63
N GLN A 103 -7.01 14.29 14.70
CA GLN A 103 -5.96 13.46 15.29
C GLN A 103 -5.54 13.92 16.70
N ARG A 104 -6.31 14.78 17.33
CA ARG A 104 -5.99 15.26 18.69
C ARG A 104 -6.24 14.21 19.78
N HIS A 105 -7.04 13.20 19.44
CA HIS A 105 -7.41 12.10 20.34
C HIS A 105 -7.19 10.73 19.63
N GLU A 106 -7.09 9.67 20.41
CA GLU A 106 -7.08 8.30 19.93
C GLU A 106 -8.35 7.56 20.39
N PRO A 107 -9.04 6.87 19.46
CA PRO A 107 -8.78 6.83 18.02
C PRO A 107 -9.02 8.19 17.33
N ALA A 108 -8.31 8.42 16.24
CA ALA A 108 -8.57 9.59 15.38
C ALA A 108 -10.00 9.53 14.82
N THR A 109 -10.64 10.70 14.65
CA THR A 109 -12.03 10.79 14.22
C THR A 109 -12.11 11.46 12.85
N GLU A 110 -12.68 10.78 11.87
CA GLU A 110 -13.08 11.42 10.61
C GLU A 110 -14.23 12.38 10.87
N ILE A 111 -14.02 13.66 10.55
CA ILE A 111 -15.01 14.73 10.74
C ILE A 111 -15.91 14.86 9.53
N ALA A 112 -15.34 14.78 8.33
CA ALA A 112 -16.04 14.90 7.07
C ALA A 112 -15.21 14.28 5.94
N SER A 113 -15.89 13.76 4.93
CA SER A 113 -15.27 13.30 3.68
C SER A 113 -16.10 13.74 2.47
N SER A 114 -15.40 13.99 1.38
CA SER A 114 -15.96 14.18 0.06
C SER A 114 -15.36 13.12 -0.85
N TRP A 115 -16.23 12.40 -1.53
CA TRP A 115 -15.85 11.25 -2.33
C TRP A 115 -15.45 11.68 -3.74
N ALA A 116 -14.52 10.95 -4.34
CA ALA A 116 -14.18 11.16 -5.74
C ALA A 116 -15.39 10.89 -6.63
N SER A 117 -15.53 11.70 -7.67
CA SER A 117 -16.56 11.46 -8.70
C SER A 117 -16.07 10.38 -9.68
N PRO A 118 -17.00 9.60 -10.28
CA PRO A 118 -16.66 8.59 -11.27
C PRO A 118 -15.89 9.18 -12.47
N PRO A 119 -14.76 8.57 -12.87
CA PRO A 119 -14.09 8.92 -14.11
C PRO A 119 -14.88 8.43 -15.33
N THR A 120 -14.63 9.03 -16.48
CA THR A 120 -15.11 8.52 -17.77
C THR A 120 -14.36 7.25 -18.18
N ALA A 121 -14.94 6.45 -19.10
CA ALA A 121 -14.27 5.26 -19.64
C ALA A 121 -12.91 5.62 -20.27
N ALA A 122 -12.80 6.73 -20.99
CA ALA A 122 -11.55 7.17 -21.60
C ALA A 122 -10.47 7.52 -20.56
N GLU A 123 -10.86 8.10 -19.41
CA GLU A 123 -9.93 8.38 -18.30
C GLU A 123 -9.48 7.09 -17.62
N VAL A 124 -10.36 6.10 -17.50
CA VAL A 124 -9.98 4.75 -17.01
C VAL A 124 -9.00 4.07 -17.96
N ASP A 125 -9.28 4.07 -19.27
CA ASP A 125 -8.40 3.48 -20.30
C ASP A 125 -7.03 4.15 -20.28
N GLU A 126 -6.98 5.47 -20.12
CA GLU A 126 -5.72 6.22 -20.04
C GLU A 126 -4.96 5.88 -18.75
N LEU A 127 -5.64 5.75 -17.60
CA LEU A 127 -5.02 5.32 -16.36
C LEU A 127 -4.38 3.93 -16.50
N LEU A 128 -5.11 2.98 -17.07
CA LEU A 128 -4.58 1.64 -17.34
C LEU A 128 -3.36 1.70 -18.26
N ARG A 129 -3.44 2.49 -19.33
CA ARG A 129 -2.34 2.66 -20.29
C ARG A 129 -1.09 3.21 -19.64
N VAL A 130 -1.18 4.31 -18.87
CA VAL A 130 0.00 4.92 -18.22
C VAL A 130 0.58 4.02 -17.12
N THR A 131 -0.27 3.28 -16.41
CA THR A 131 0.16 2.33 -15.38
C THR A 131 0.90 1.15 -16.00
N LEU A 132 0.34 0.53 -17.04
CA LEU A 132 0.96 -0.61 -17.71
C LEU A 132 2.23 -0.24 -18.49
N ASP A 133 2.34 1.02 -18.94
CA ASP A 133 3.59 1.53 -19.49
C ASP A 133 4.67 1.69 -18.41
N ALA A 134 4.31 2.26 -17.25
CA ALA A 134 5.22 2.33 -16.10
C ALA A 134 5.66 0.93 -15.64
N ALA A 135 4.73 -0.03 -15.58
CA ALA A 135 4.98 -1.40 -15.15
C ALA A 135 5.99 -2.16 -16.02
N ARG A 136 6.25 -1.74 -17.25
CA ARG A 136 7.26 -2.38 -18.13
C ARG A 136 8.68 -2.40 -17.55
N ARG A 137 8.97 -1.53 -16.62
CA ARG A 137 10.28 -1.39 -15.97
C ARG A 137 10.21 -1.60 -14.48
N ALA A 138 9.05 -2.05 -13.98
CA ALA A 138 8.84 -2.30 -12.57
C ALA A 138 9.41 -3.67 -12.18
N ASP A 139 10.04 -3.72 -11.02
CA ASP A 139 10.39 -4.97 -10.34
C ASP A 139 9.20 -5.52 -9.56
N VAL A 140 8.31 -4.63 -9.10
CA VAL A 140 7.05 -4.98 -8.42
C VAL A 140 5.98 -3.93 -8.75
N MET A 141 4.73 -4.35 -8.91
CA MET A 141 3.58 -3.46 -8.95
C MET A 141 2.71 -3.66 -7.71
N VAL A 142 2.21 -2.55 -7.14
CA VAL A 142 1.22 -2.57 -6.05
C VAL A 142 -0.11 -2.08 -6.60
N VAL A 143 -1.19 -2.79 -6.27
CA VAL A 143 -2.57 -2.37 -6.56
C VAL A 143 -3.24 -2.00 -5.25
N CYS A 144 -3.52 -0.71 -5.10
CA CYS A 144 -4.06 -0.12 -3.88
C CYS A 144 -5.58 -0.05 -3.89
N ASN A 145 -6.16 -0.16 -2.70
CA ASN A 145 -7.58 0.08 -2.49
C ASN A 145 -7.87 1.58 -2.69
N PRO A 146 -8.84 1.95 -3.53
CA PRO A 146 -9.28 3.34 -3.59
C PRO A 146 -10.01 3.72 -2.31
N MET A 147 -9.95 4.99 -1.96
CA MET A 147 -10.83 5.54 -0.93
C MET A 147 -12.30 5.32 -1.31
N PRO A 148 -13.21 5.30 -0.33
CA PRO A 148 -14.64 5.17 -0.59
C PRO A 148 -15.09 6.08 -1.74
N GLY A 149 -16.01 5.60 -2.58
CA GLY A 149 -16.46 6.30 -3.78
C GLY A 149 -15.71 5.93 -5.05
N ASP A 150 -14.90 4.87 -5.02
CA ASP A 150 -14.32 4.33 -6.25
C ASP A 150 -15.39 3.97 -7.27
N ALA A 151 -15.18 4.48 -8.43
CA ALA A 151 -16.06 4.26 -9.57
C ALA A 151 -15.34 3.58 -10.74
N LEU A 152 -14.15 3.00 -10.51
CA LEU A 152 -13.52 2.18 -11.52
C LEU A 152 -14.33 0.90 -11.74
N PRO A 153 -14.52 0.47 -13.00
CA PRO A 153 -15.13 -0.83 -13.26
C PRO A 153 -14.25 -1.95 -12.69
N LEU A 154 -14.87 -2.96 -12.11
CA LEU A 154 -14.14 -4.11 -11.51
C LEU A 154 -13.18 -4.77 -12.52
N SER A 155 -13.52 -4.75 -13.82
CA SER A 155 -12.65 -5.24 -14.90
C SER A 155 -11.29 -4.53 -14.95
N ALA A 156 -11.20 -3.27 -14.54
CA ALA A 156 -9.93 -2.54 -14.51
C ALA A 156 -8.91 -3.20 -13.56
N TYR A 157 -9.36 -3.72 -12.42
CA TYR A 157 -8.52 -4.45 -11.46
C TYR A 157 -8.06 -5.79 -12.01
N THR A 158 -8.94 -6.54 -12.68
CA THR A 158 -8.55 -7.78 -13.38
C THR A 158 -7.53 -7.47 -14.47
N THR A 159 -7.78 -6.46 -15.29
CA THR A 159 -6.91 -6.10 -16.41
C THR A 159 -5.51 -5.68 -15.93
N VAL A 160 -5.43 -4.75 -14.97
CA VAL A 160 -4.12 -4.26 -14.51
C VAL A 160 -3.28 -5.36 -13.88
N VAL A 161 -3.90 -6.28 -13.12
CA VAL A 161 -3.19 -7.41 -12.51
C VAL A 161 -2.77 -8.43 -13.55
N SER A 162 -3.68 -8.88 -14.44
CA SER A 162 -3.36 -9.91 -15.45
C SER A 162 -2.33 -9.44 -16.46
N GLU A 163 -2.40 -8.19 -16.91
CA GLU A 163 -1.45 -7.63 -17.87
C GLU A 163 -0.04 -7.46 -17.28
N ALA A 164 0.07 -7.03 -16.02
CA ALA A 164 1.36 -6.92 -15.33
C ALA A 164 1.94 -8.32 -15.05
N ALA A 165 1.14 -9.23 -14.50
CA ALA A 165 1.55 -10.61 -14.22
C ALA A 165 1.96 -11.35 -15.50
N GLY A 166 1.22 -11.17 -16.62
CA GLY A 166 1.53 -11.74 -17.92
C GLY A 166 2.85 -11.24 -18.52
N ARG A 167 3.37 -10.12 -18.05
CA ARG A 167 4.70 -9.59 -18.41
C ARG A 167 5.79 -10.00 -17.43
N GLY A 168 5.48 -10.83 -16.44
CA GLY A 168 6.42 -11.29 -15.43
C GLY A 168 6.65 -10.30 -14.29
N VAL A 169 5.85 -9.23 -14.17
CA VAL A 169 5.94 -8.29 -13.06
C VAL A 169 5.12 -8.82 -11.88
N PRO A 170 5.73 -9.12 -10.73
CA PRO A 170 5.01 -9.52 -9.52
C PRO A 170 4.04 -8.42 -9.07
N VAL A 171 2.77 -8.79 -8.81
CA VAL A 171 1.75 -7.85 -8.36
C VAL A 171 1.39 -8.12 -6.91
N VAL A 172 1.54 -7.12 -6.07
CA VAL A 172 1.06 -7.07 -4.69
C VAL A 172 -0.31 -6.39 -4.68
N VAL A 173 -1.32 -7.06 -4.17
CA VAL A 173 -2.69 -6.55 -4.09
C VAL A 173 -3.05 -6.29 -2.62
N ASP A 174 -3.47 -5.06 -2.33
CA ASP A 174 -4.01 -4.64 -1.03
C ASP A 174 -5.38 -3.99 -1.27
N LEU A 175 -6.40 -4.83 -1.41
CA LEU A 175 -7.75 -4.48 -1.80
C LEU A 175 -8.78 -5.17 -0.91
N SER A 176 -9.93 -4.53 -0.72
CA SER A 176 -11.13 -5.14 -0.16
C SER A 176 -12.10 -5.61 -1.26
N SER A 177 -13.04 -6.49 -0.91
CA SER A 177 -14.12 -6.90 -1.82
C SER A 177 -15.00 -5.71 -2.22
N PRO A 178 -15.56 -5.71 -3.45
CA PRO A 178 -15.47 -6.74 -4.50
C PRO A 178 -14.24 -6.60 -5.43
N ARG A 179 -13.36 -5.62 -5.21
CA ARG A 179 -12.18 -5.35 -6.05
C ARG A 179 -11.13 -6.45 -5.92
N LEU A 180 -10.98 -6.98 -4.71
CA LEU A 180 -10.10 -8.12 -4.46
C LEU A 180 -10.52 -9.34 -5.27
N ASP A 181 -11.83 -9.65 -5.31
CA ASP A 181 -12.36 -10.72 -6.16
C ASP A 181 -12.02 -10.54 -7.64
N ALA A 182 -12.07 -9.30 -8.12
CA ALA A 182 -11.71 -8.99 -9.50
C ALA A 182 -10.20 -9.13 -9.75
N ALA A 183 -9.38 -8.67 -8.83
CA ALA A 183 -7.91 -8.75 -8.90
C ALA A 183 -7.40 -10.19 -8.84
N LEU A 184 -8.00 -11.05 -8.02
CA LEU A 184 -7.66 -12.48 -7.91
C LEU A 184 -7.74 -13.20 -9.25
N ARG A 185 -8.72 -12.86 -10.10
CA ARG A 185 -8.82 -13.42 -11.47
C ARG A 185 -7.63 -13.07 -12.37
N GLY A 186 -6.85 -12.04 -11.99
CA GLY A 186 -5.63 -11.65 -12.69
C GLY A 186 -4.38 -12.42 -12.27
N GLY A 187 -4.44 -13.25 -11.22
CA GLY A 187 -3.32 -14.05 -10.72
C GLY A 187 -2.23 -13.23 -10.02
N PRO A 188 -2.56 -12.48 -8.95
CA PRO A 188 -1.58 -11.68 -8.23
C PRO A 188 -0.50 -12.55 -7.56
N ALA A 189 0.73 -12.06 -7.51
CA ALA A 189 1.83 -12.71 -6.82
C ALA A 189 1.61 -12.72 -5.30
N VAL A 190 1.07 -11.62 -4.77
CA VAL A 190 0.81 -11.47 -3.34
C VAL A 190 -0.56 -10.84 -3.11
N VAL A 191 -1.34 -11.41 -2.22
CA VAL A 191 -2.53 -10.77 -1.63
C VAL A 191 -2.23 -10.47 -0.18
N LYS A 192 -2.30 -9.19 0.18
CA LYS A 192 -2.21 -8.75 1.57
C LYS A 192 -3.58 -8.19 1.99
N LEU A 193 -4.08 -8.64 3.12
CA LEU A 193 -5.36 -8.21 3.70
C LEU A 193 -5.30 -8.39 5.22
N ASN A 194 -6.29 -7.85 5.92
CA ASN A 194 -6.45 -8.13 7.34
C ASN A 194 -7.45 -9.29 7.58
N ASP A 195 -7.53 -9.79 8.80
CA ASP A 195 -8.41 -10.88 9.20
C ASP A 195 -9.90 -10.54 8.99
N TRP A 196 -10.29 -9.29 9.18
CA TRP A 196 -11.66 -8.84 8.95
C TRP A 196 -12.01 -8.87 7.45
N GLU A 197 -11.14 -8.35 6.58
CA GLU A 197 -11.30 -8.38 5.12
C GLU A 197 -11.31 -9.83 4.60
N LEU A 198 -10.49 -10.70 5.20
CA LEU A 198 -10.49 -12.13 4.88
C LEU A 198 -11.83 -12.77 5.23
N ALA A 199 -12.35 -12.53 6.44
CA ALA A 199 -13.64 -13.06 6.87
C ALA A 199 -14.80 -12.59 5.97
N GLU A 200 -14.79 -11.31 5.58
CA GLU A 200 -15.77 -10.75 4.66
C GLU A 200 -15.73 -11.44 3.28
N LEU A 201 -14.52 -11.59 2.72
CA LEU A 201 -14.33 -12.21 1.40
C LEU A 201 -14.80 -13.67 1.38
N VAL A 202 -14.44 -14.47 2.38
CA VAL A 202 -14.84 -15.88 2.42
C VAL A 202 -16.24 -16.10 3.01
N THR A 203 -16.84 -15.07 3.56
CA THR A 203 -18.14 -15.10 4.25
C THR A 203 -18.17 -16.15 5.37
N ALA A 204 -17.07 -16.24 6.13
CA ALA A 204 -16.89 -17.20 7.21
C ALA A 204 -15.93 -16.63 8.29
N PRO A 205 -16.02 -17.09 9.55
CA PRO A 205 -15.11 -16.68 10.61
C PRO A 205 -13.68 -17.20 10.31
N VAL A 206 -12.68 -16.43 10.78
CA VAL A 206 -11.24 -16.73 10.61
C VAL A 206 -10.45 -16.60 11.92
N ASP A 207 -11.16 -16.63 13.04
CA ASP A 207 -10.57 -16.42 14.37
C ASP A 207 -9.64 -17.57 14.76
N GLU A 208 -10.06 -18.81 14.48
CA GLU A 208 -9.29 -20.00 14.77
C GLU A 208 -8.25 -20.30 13.67
N PRO A 209 -7.09 -20.90 14.03
CA PRO A 209 -6.03 -21.21 13.06
C PRO A 209 -6.50 -22.04 11.86
N GLU A 210 -7.33 -23.07 12.08
CA GLU A 210 -7.83 -23.95 11.02
C GLU A 210 -8.80 -23.21 10.09
N GLN A 211 -9.66 -22.34 10.62
CA GLN A 211 -10.55 -21.51 9.82
C GLN A 211 -9.75 -20.55 8.92
N ARG A 212 -8.68 -19.96 9.48
CA ARG A 212 -7.79 -19.06 8.74
C ARG A 212 -7.04 -19.79 7.63
N THR A 213 -6.49 -20.96 7.91
CA THR A 213 -5.84 -21.78 6.89
C THR A 213 -6.81 -22.11 5.77
N THR A 214 -8.01 -22.58 6.07
CA THR A 214 -9.07 -22.87 5.07
C THR A 214 -9.42 -21.62 4.23
N ALA A 215 -9.51 -20.46 4.88
CA ALA A 215 -9.79 -19.21 4.18
C ALA A 215 -8.66 -18.78 3.24
N VAL A 216 -7.42 -18.96 3.67
CA VAL A 216 -6.23 -18.65 2.83
C VAL A 216 -6.12 -19.63 1.66
N ASP A 217 -6.39 -20.94 1.87
CA ASP A 217 -6.43 -21.92 0.79
C ASP A 217 -7.46 -21.56 -0.28
N ARG A 218 -8.61 -21.00 0.14
CA ARG A 218 -9.62 -20.50 -0.80
C ARG A 218 -9.09 -19.32 -1.62
N LEU A 219 -8.36 -18.38 -1.02
CA LEU A 219 -7.71 -17.29 -1.74
C LEU A 219 -6.70 -17.80 -2.79
N ILE A 220 -5.91 -18.81 -2.44
CA ILE A 220 -4.98 -19.48 -3.36
C ILE A 220 -5.75 -20.13 -4.52
N GLN A 221 -6.84 -20.84 -4.23
CA GLN A 221 -7.70 -21.43 -5.26
C GLN A 221 -8.36 -20.37 -6.17
N MET A 222 -8.60 -19.14 -5.66
CA MET A 222 -9.13 -18.02 -6.42
C MET A 222 -8.07 -17.29 -7.26
N GLY A 223 -6.78 -17.62 -7.12
CA GLY A 223 -5.72 -17.12 -7.96
C GLY A 223 -4.55 -16.41 -7.27
N ALA A 224 -4.57 -16.24 -5.95
CA ALA A 224 -3.42 -15.72 -5.22
C ALA A 224 -2.26 -16.73 -5.23
N ARG A 225 -1.01 -16.29 -5.45
CA ARG A 225 0.16 -17.18 -5.34
C ARG A 225 0.72 -17.21 -3.92
N SER A 226 0.70 -16.09 -3.23
CA SER A 226 1.11 -15.95 -1.83
C SER A 226 0.11 -15.06 -1.10
N VAL A 227 -0.06 -15.28 0.20
CA VAL A 227 -1.03 -14.53 1.02
C VAL A 227 -0.38 -14.03 2.30
N VAL A 228 -0.70 -12.82 2.70
CA VAL A 228 -0.32 -12.20 3.97
C VAL A 228 -1.59 -11.72 4.68
N VAL A 229 -1.89 -12.30 5.84
CA VAL A 229 -3.04 -11.91 6.67
C VAL A 229 -2.54 -11.21 7.93
N THR A 230 -2.90 -9.94 8.10
CA THR A 230 -2.58 -9.18 9.31
C THR A 230 -3.70 -9.30 10.34
N ARG A 231 -3.34 -9.39 11.63
CA ARG A 231 -4.28 -9.48 12.76
C ARG A 231 -4.05 -8.35 13.77
N GLY A 232 -4.13 -7.12 13.27
CA GLY A 232 -3.86 -5.93 14.08
C GLY A 232 -2.51 -6.02 14.82
N PRO A 233 -2.47 -5.81 16.14
CA PRO A 233 -1.25 -5.86 16.92
C PRO A 233 -0.81 -7.28 17.29
N SER A 234 -1.55 -8.33 16.89
CA SER A 234 -1.32 -9.70 17.37
C SER A 234 -0.29 -10.44 16.54
N THR A 235 -0.62 -10.78 15.31
CA THR A 235 0.24 -11.62 14.46
C THR A 235 0.07 -11.28 12.98
N VAL A 236 1.02 -11.74 12.17
CA VAL A 236 0.87 -11.85 10.72
C VAL A 236 0.98 -13.32 10.34
N TYR A 237 -0.04 -13.84 9.68
CA TYR A 237 -0.02 -15.16 9.07
C TYR A 237 0.35 -15.04 7.61
N SER A 238 1.31 -15.81 7.14
CA SER A 238 1.84 -15.74 5.78
C SER A 238 1.95 -17.13 5.18
N VAL A 239 1.54 -17.24 3.91
CA VAL A 239 1.71 -18.45 3.09
C VAL A 239 2.42 -18.05 1.80
N ASP A 240 3.52 -18.73 1.48
CA ASP A 240 4.28 -18.51 0.25
C ASP A 240 3.75 -19.32 -0.94
N GLU A 241 4.34 -19.08 -2.11
CA GLU A 241 3.96 -19.77 -3.36
C GLU A 241 4.20 -21.29 -3.31
N ALA A 242 5.09 -21.77 -2.42
CA ALA A 242 5.34 -23.19 -2.19
C ALA A 242 4.36 -23.82 -1.20
N GLY A 243 3.45 -23.02 -0.61
CA GLY A 243 2.50 -23.45 0.42
C GLY A 243 3.09 -23.47 1.83
N THR A 244 4.31 -22.92 2.02
CA THR A 244 4.92 -22.84 3.36
C THR A 244 4.22 -21.77 4.18
N SER A 245 3.66 -22.16 5.31
CA SER A 245 2.99 -21.24 6.23
C SER A 245 3.86 -20.86 7.43
N VAL A 246 3.77 -19.60 7.83
CA VAL A 246 4.44 -19.08 9.04
C VAL A 246 3.55 -18.05 9.74
N GLU A 247 3.60 -18.05 11.05
CA GLU A 247 3.05 -16.99 11.88
C GLU A 247 4.19 -16.13 12.44
N LEU A 248 4.10 -14.81 12.21
CA LEU A 248 5.05 -13.83 12.71
C LEU A 248 4.42 -13.06 13.87
N LEU A 249 5.20 -12.83 14.91
CA LEU A 249 4.80 -12.02 16.05
C LEU A 249 5.51 -10.66 15.98
N PRO A 250 4.77 -9.56 16.15
CA PRO A 250 5.35 -8.22 16.10
C PRO A 250 6.29 -7.97 17.28
N PRO A 251 7.21 -7.01 17.14
CA PRO A 251 7.96 -6.49 18.26
C PRO A 251 7.01 -5.91 19.33
N ARG A 252 7.45 -5.91 20.57
CA ARG A 252 6.67 -5.30 21.67
C ARG A 252 6.73 -3.80 21.58
N LEU A 253 5.59 -3.17 21.37
CA LEU A 253 5.46 -1.72 21.23
C LEU A 253 4.66 -1.13 22.39
N GLY A 254 4.97 0.13 22.72
CA GLY A 254 4.12 0.96 23.56
C GLY A 254 2.87 1.43 22.81
N PRO A 255 2.06 2.33 23.41
CA PRO A 255 0.90 2.93 22.75
C PRO A 255 1.28 3.66 21.46
N GLY A 256 0.48 3.52 20.41
CA GLY A 256 0.73 4.11 19.11
C GLY A 256 -0.56 4.25 18.28
N ARG A 257 -0.43 4.55 17.00
CA ARG A 257 -1.53 4.79 16.08
C ARG A 257 -1.64 3.68 15.05
N ALA A 258 -2.81 3.04 14.97
CA ALA A 258 -3.04 1.93 14.05
C ALA A 258 -3.30 2.37 12.60
N ALA A 259 -3.81 3.59 12.38
CA ALA A 259 -4.11 4.09 11.03
C ALA A 259 -2.84 4.16 10.18
N GLY A 260 -2.89 3.63 8.95
CA GLY A 260 -1.77 3.61 8.01
C GLY A 260 -0.73 2.50 8.21
N CYS A 261 -0.84 1.68 9.29
CA CYS A 261 0.09 0.57 9.50
C CYS A 261 0.03 -0.48 8.38
N GLY A 262 -1.16 -0.74 7.84
CA GLY A 262 -1.37 -1.61 6.69
C GLY A 262 -0.66 -1.08 5.44
N ASP A 263 -0.80 0.21 5.16
CA ASP A 263 -0.18 0.87 4.01
C ASP A 263 1.35 0.87 4.12
N ALA A 264 1.86 1.12 5.33
CA ALA A 264 3.29 1.03 5.62
C ALA A 264 3.83 -0.39 5.39
N MET A 265 3.09 -1.41 5.85
CA MET A 265 3.44 -2.80 5.60
C MET A 265 3.46 -3.13 4.10
N THR A 266 2.43 -2.72 3.36
CA THR A 266 2.31 -2.98 1.92
C THR A 266 3.45 -2.32 1.13
N GLY A 267 3.76 -1.05 1.42
CA GLY A 267 4.86 -0.33 0.78
C GLY A 267 6.22 -0.93 1.06
N ALA A 268 6.46 -1.36 2.30
CA ALA A 268 7.71 -1.98 2.71
C ALA A 268 7.89 -3.40 2.14
N LEU A 269 6.83 -4.20 2.13
CA LEU A 269 6.81 -5.53 1.49
C LEU A 269 7.15 -5.40 0.00
N ALA A 270 6.50 -4.48 -0.70
CA ALA A 270 6.75 -4.25 -2.12
C ALA A 270 8.19 -3.79 -2.39
N ALA A 271 8.73 -2.88 -1.57
CA ALA A 271 10.11 -2.44 -1.68
C ALA A 271 11.11 -3.57 -1.47
N ALA A 272 10.91 -4.39 -0.44
CA ALA A 272 11.78 -5.54 -0.15
C ALA A 272 11.75 -6.56 -1.30
N LEU A 273 10.57 -6.87 -1.84
CA LEU A 273 10.42 -7.76 -3.00
C LEU A 273 11.10 -7.17 -4.24
N ALA A 274 10.94 -5.86 -4.51
CA ALA A 274 11.58 -5.19 -5.63
C ALA A 274 13.12 -5.18 -5.53
N GLN A 275 13.66 -5.26 -4.32
CA GLN A 275 15.08 -5.37 -4.03
C GLN A 275 15.60 -6.83 -4.07
N GLY A 276 14.75 -7.79 -4.42
CA GLY A 276 15.11 -9.21 -4.48
C GLY A 276 15.21 -9.91 -3.12
N THR A 277 14.65 -9.30 -2.07
CA THR A 277 14.59 -9.92 -0.74
C THR A 277 13.70 -11.17 -0.80
N GLY A 278 14.15 -12.26 -0.17
CA GLY A 278 13.36 -13.49 -0.08
C GLY A 278 12.01 -13.28 0.61
N TRP A 279 11.02 -14.11 0.25
CA TRP A 279 9.63 -13.95 0.69
C TRP A 279 9.47 -13.66 2.18
N LEU A 280 9.99 -14.55 3.01
CA LEU A 280 9.79 -14.45 4.46
C LEU A 280 10.41 -13.18 5.06
N ASP A 281 11.60 -12.80 4.60
CA ASP A 281 12.28 -11.61 5.08
C ASP A 281 11.58 -10.33 4.55
N ALA A 282 10.99 -10.37 3.36
CA ALA A 282 10.16 -9.28 2.84
C ALA A 282 8.89 -9.08 3.70
N VAL A 283 8.24 -10.16 4.14
CA VAL A 283 7.09 -10.06 5.06
C VAL A 283 7.52 -9.53 6.44
N VAL A 284 8.70 -9.94 6.94
CA VAL A 284 9.29 -9.41 8.20
C VAL A 284 9.55 -7.91 8.09
N VAL A 285 10.14 -7.45 6.98
CA VAL A 285 10.36 -6.01 6.72
C VAL A 285 9.03 -5.27 6.67
N GLY A 286 8.03 -5.83 5.99
CA GLY A 286 6.68 -5.27 5.95
C GLY A 286 6.07 -5.12 7.34
N MET A 287 6.12 -6.17 8.15
CA MET A 287 5.61 -6.16 9.53
C MET A 287 6.35 -5.12 10.40
N ALA A 288 7.67 -5.06 10.28
CA ALA A 288 8.49 -4.08 11.01
C ALA A 288 8.16 -2.63 10.60
N ALA A 289 7.86 -2.39 9.32
CA ALA A 289 7.44 -1.08 8.84
C ALA A 289 6.07 -0.67 9.39
N GLY A 290 5.11 -1.60 9.45
CA GLY A 290 3.83 -1.39 10.12
C GLY A 290 4.02 -1.07 11.61
N ALA A 291 4.90 -1.80 12.30
CA ALA A 291 5.24 -1.57 13.71
C ALA A 291 5.95 -0.22 13.92
N ALA A 292 6.87 0.15 13.05
CA ALA A 292 7.54 1.45 13.06
C ALA A 292 6.55 2.59 12.86
N HIS A 293 5.61 2.45 11.92
CA HIS A 293 4.55 3.42 11.69
C HIS A 293 3.63 3.56 12.91
N TYR A 294 3.24 2.43 13.51
CA TYR A 294 2.42 2.40 14.73
C TYR A 294 3.07 3.17 15.90
N SER A 295 4.35 2.92 16.16
CA SER A 295 5.10 3.58 17.23
C SER A 295 5.61 4.96 16.83
N GLY A 296 5.61 5.27 15.54
CA GLY A 296 6.22 6.45 14.96
C GLY A 296 5.50 7.73 15.35
N ARG A 297 6.23 8.56 16.05
CA ARG A 297 5.84 9.93 16.38
C ARG A 297 6.24 10.89 15.25
N GLY A 298 6.04 10.45 13.98
CA GLY A 298 6.19 11.32 12.81
C GLY A 298 7.15 10.85 11.70
N GLU A 299 8.30 10.25 11.99
CA GLU A 299 9.26 9.88 10.95
C GLU A 299 9.73 8.43 11.10
N THR A 300 9.15 7.55 10.27
CA THR A 300 9.65 6.19 10.12
C THR A 300 10.87 6.23 9.18
N SER A 301 12.03 5.74 9.66
CA SER A 301 13.25 5.63 8.87
C SER A 301 13.60 4.17 8.60
N ARG A 302 14.42 3.93 7.56
CA ARG A 302 14.96 2.60 7.26
C ARG A 302 15.63 1.96 8.49
N ALA A 303 16.46 2.71 9.22
CA ALA A 303 17.19 2.21 10.39
C ALA A 303 16.23 1.74 11.52
N VAL A 304 15.12 2.44 11.74
CA VAL A 304 14.09 2.03 12.72
C VAL A 304 13.43 0.73 12.26
N ILE A 305 13.10 0.62 10.98
CA ILE A 305 12.49 -0.60 10.42
C ILE A 305 13.43 -1.79 10.56
N GLU A 306 14.72 -1.63 10.23
CA GLU A 306 15.73 -2.69 10.36
C GLU A 306 15.91 -3.14 11.82
N THR A 307 15.89 -2.21 12.76
CA THR A 307 15.95 -2.53 14.20
C THR A 307 14.74 -3.35 14.63
N LEU A 308 13.53 -2.94 14.24
CA LEU A 308 12.29 -3.65 14.59
C LEU A 308 12.18 -5.00 13.86
N ALA A 309 12.71 -5.12 12.65
CA ALA A 309 12.74 -6.38 11.90
C ALA A 309 13.53 -7.47 12.65
N ALA A 310 14.61 -7.08 13.33
CA ALA A 310 15.41 -8.00 14.16
C ALA A 310 14.66 -8.50 15.41
N GLU A 311 13.60 -7.80 15.84
CA GLU A 311 12.77 -8.17 16.99
C GLU A 311 11.55 -9.02 16.61
N VAL A 312 11.24 -9.14 15.30
CA VAL A 312 10.16 -10.00 14.83
C VAL A 312 10.50 -11.47 15.10
N SER A 313 9.61 -12.14 15.80
CA SER A 313 9.80 -13.57 16.08
C SER A 313 8.90 -14.44 15.20
N ARG A 314 9.33 -15.67 14.96
CA ARG A 314 8.68 -16.62 14.06
C ARG A 314 8.11 -17.80 14.87
N ARG A 315 6.91 -18.22 14.49
CA ARG A 315 6.25 -19.40 15.04
C ARG A 315 5.86 -20.32 13.89
N SER A 316 6.32 -21.56 13.95
CA SER A 316 5.84 -22.58 12.99
C SER A 316 4.37 -22.84 13.24
N VAL A 317 3.58 -22.85 12.18
CA VAL A 317 2.18 -23.28 12.23
C VAL A 317 2.19 -24.78 11.97
N PRO A 318 1.65 -25.64 12.86
CA PRO A 318 1.49 -27.07 12.56
C PRO A 318 0.60 -27.22 11.31
N MET A 319 1.05 -28.09 10.40
CA MET A 319 0.21 -28.53 9.28
C MET A 319 -0.92 -29.40 9.80
#